data_4ec5b7fdbe497e382db3ca18dddc3d88
#
_entry.id   4ec5b7fdbe497e382db3ca18dddc3d88
#
_cell.length_a   1.000
_cell.length_b   1.000
_cell.length_c   1.000
_cell.angle_alpha   90.00
_cell.angle_beta   90.00
_cell.angle_gamma   90.00
#
_symmetry.space_group_name_H-M   'P 1'
#
loop_
_entity.id
_entity.type
_entity.pdbx_description
1 polymer ?
#
loop_
_entity_poly.entity_id
_entity_poly.type
_entity_poly.pdbx_seq_one_letter_code
_entity_poly.pdbx_strand_id
1 'polypeptide(L)'
;MARVKGGLGAKKRHNRTLKLAKGYRGARSKQSRVAKQSVMRALTSSYAGRKERKRQFRQLWIARINAAARMNGISYSQMMHGLKVSGIDINRKMLAEMAVNDAAGFAALAEVAKKAVA
;
A
#
# COMPACT_ATOMS: atom_id res chain seq x y z
N MET A 1 -17.97 15.66 -54.01
CA MET A 1 -17.02 15.77 -52.87
C MET A 1 -17.10 14.53 -52.00
N ALA A 2 -15.97 13.92 -51.66
CA ALA A 2 -15.94 12.78 -50.74
C ALA A 2 -16.30 13.25 -49.31
N ARG A 3 -17.27 12.57 -48.68
CA ARG A 3 -17.67 12.86 -47.28
C ARG A 3 -16.74 12.16 -46.29
N VAL A 4 -16.12 12.91 -45.39
CA VAL A 4 -15.28 12.37 -44.32
C VAL A 4 -16.17 11.72 -43.25
N LYS A 5 -16.04 10.42 -43.06
CA LYS A 5 -16.71 9.64 -42.00
C LYS A 5 -15.74 9.47 -40.82
N GLY A 6 -16.24 9.67 -39.61
CA GLY A 6 -15.47 9.47 -38.39
C GLY A 6 -14.52 10.59 -37.97
N GLY A 7 -14.27 11.54 -38.78
CA GLY A 7 -13.53 12.79 -38.65
C GLY A 7 -12.81 13.09 -37.33
N LEU A 8 -12.75 14.38 -36.97
CA LEU A 8 -11.99 14.89 -35.83
C LEU A 8 -12.46 14.34 -34.47
N GLY A 9 -13.77 14.07 -34.32
CA GLY A 9 -14.34 13.54 -33.07
C GLY A 9 -13.81 12.16 -32.68
N ALA A 10 -13.76 11.23 -33.65
CA ALA A 10 -13.22 9.89 -33.45
C ALA A 10 -11.72 9.93 -33.13
N LYS A 11 -10.96 10.74 -33.89
CA LYS A 11 -9.53 10.94 -33.66
C LYS A 11 -9.23 11.49 -32.26
N LYS A 12 -10.00 12.48 -31.81
CA LYS A 12 -9.85 13.05 -30.44
C LYS A 12 -10.13 11.99 -29.35
N ARG A 13 -11.16 11.14 -29.51
CA ARG A 13 -11.45 10.06 -28.56
C ARG A 13 -10.33 9.01 -28.52
N HIS A 14 -9.83 8.59 -29.67
CA HIS A 14 -8.71 7.64 -29.75
C HIS A 14 -7.44 8.22 -29.13
N ASN A 15 -7.10 9.44 -29.45
CA ASN A 15 -5.90 10.10 -28.90
C ASN A 15 -5.96 10.27 -27.39
N ARG A 16 -7.14 10.52 -26.81
CA ARG A 16 -7.31 10.58 -25.34
C ARG A 16 -6.93 9.26 -24.69
N THR A 17 -7.39 8.15 -25.22
CA THR A 17 -7.05 6.81 -24.71
C THR A 17 -5.56 6.49 -24.92
N LEU A 18 -5.02 6.77 -26.09
CA LEU A 18 -3.60 6.53 -26.40
C LEU A 18 -2.67 7.39 -25.55
N LYS A 19 -3.08 8.59 -25.17
CA LYS A 19 -2.31 9.45 -24.24
C LYS A 19 -2.15 8.79 -22.86
N LEU A 20 -3.21 8.13 -22.35
CA LEU A 20 -3.17 7.37 -21.10
C LEU A 20 -2.37 6.07 -21.21
N ALA A 21 -2.27 5.51 -22.42
CA ALA A 21 -1.52 4.27 -22.70
C ALA A 21 -0.06 4.50 -23.10
N LYS A 22 0.46 5.71 -22.99
CA LYS A 22 1.87 5.99 -23.28
C LYS A 22 2.78 5.15 -22.39
N GLY A 23 3.83 4.58 -23.00
CA GLY A 23 4.78 3.71 -22.32
C GLY A 23 4.36 2.24 -22.24
N TYR A 24 3.17 1.87 -22.69
CA TYR A 24 2.73 0.49 -22.74
C TYR A 24 3.44 -0.25 -23.88
N ARG A 25 3.65 -1.54 -23.69
CA ARG A 25 4.44 -2.36 -24.61
C ARG A 25 3.61 -2.77 -25.84
N GLY A 26 4.21 -2.67 -27.03
CA GLY A 26 3.65 -3.15 -28.28
C GLY A 26 2.38 -2.43 -28.72
N ALA A 27 1.39 -3.18 -29.19
CA ALA A 27 0.12 -2.66 -29.70
C ALA A 27 -0.71 -1.91 -28.65
N ARG A 28 -0.50 -2.17 -27.38
CA ARG A 28 -1.20 -1.51 -26.26
C ARG A 28 -0.97 0.00 -26.22
N SER A 29 0.15 0.49 -26.76
CA SER A 29 0.44 1.93 -26.84
C SER A 29 0.03 2.56 -28.16
N LYS A 30 -0.26 1.76 -29.19
CA LYS A 30 -0.44 2.23 -30.58
C LYS A 30 -1.85 2.03 -31.12
N GLN A 31 -2.49 0.90 -30.82
CA GLN A 31 -3.83 0.58 -31.30
C GLN A 31 -4.88 0.98 -30.27
N SER A 32 -5.81 1.87 -30.63
CA SER A 32 -6.80 2.43 -29.70
C SER A 32 -7.71 1.39 -29.03
N ARG A 33 -8.08 0.31 -29.74
CA ARG A 33 -8.91 -0.77 -29.20
C ARG A 33 -8.20 -1.50 -28.04
N VAL A 34 -6.96 -1.92 -28.29
CA VAL A 34 -6.14 -2.65 -27.31
C VAL A 34 -5.70 -1.73 -26.18
N ALA A 35 -5.35 -0.47 -26.50
CA ALA A 35 -5.04 0.55 -25.52
C ALA A 35 -6.20 0.80 -24.56
N LYS A 36 -7.43 0.89 -25.06
CA LYS A 36 -8.63 1.09 -24.25
C LYS A 36 -8.82 -0.02 -23.21
N GLN A 37 -8.69 -1.28 -23.61
CA GLN A 37 -8.78 -2.43 -22.69
C GLN A 37 -7.70 -2.37 -21.60
N SER A 38 -6.46 -2.08 -22.01
CA SER A 38 -5.34 -1.99 -21.09
C SER A 38 -5.50 -0.84 -20.08
N VAL A 39 -5.96 0.32 -20.53
CA VAL A 39 -6.23 1.49 -19.68
C VAL A 39 -7.38 1.21 -18.70
N MET A 40 -8.48 0.60 -19.17
CA MET A 40 -9.58 0.22 -18.27
C MET A 40 -9.09 -0.72 -17.15
N ARG A 41 -8.27 -1.71 -17.50
CA ARG A 41 -7.68 -2.62 -16.52
C ARG A 41 -6.73 -1.92 -15.55
N ALA A 42 -5.91 -1.00 -16.04
CA ALA A 42 -5.02 -0.20 -15.22
C ALA A 42 -5.79 0.65 -14.19
N LEU A 43 -6.88 1.30 -14.60
CA LEU A 43 -7.70 2.13 -13.72
C LEU A 43 -8.44 1.30 -12.66
N THR A 44 -9.00 0.15 -13.01
CA THR A 44 -9.65 -0.75 -12.04
C THR A 44 -8.64 -1.31 -11.03
N SER A 45 -7.46 -1.72 -11.48
CA SER A 45 -6.37 -2.18 -10.60
C SER A 45 -5.88 -1.06 -9.69
N SER A 46 -5.76 0.16 -10.20
CA SER A 46 -5.38 1.33 -9.42
C SER A 46 -6.40 1.64 -8.31
N TYR A 47 -7.69 1.52 -8.59
CA TYR A 47 -8.74 1.69 -7.59
C TYR A 47 -8.63 0.64 -6.48
N ALA A 48 -8.52 -0.63 -6.85
CA ALA A 48 -8.33 -1.73 -5.89
C ALA A 48 -7.05 -1.54 -5.06
N GLY A 49 -5.93 -1.21 -5.70
CA GLY A 49 -4.65 -0.99 -5.04
C GLY A 49 -4.69 0.15 -4.01
N ARG A 50 -5.39 1.25 -4.32
CA ARG A 50 -5.58 2.32 -3.32
C ARG A 50 -6.38 1.86 -2.10
N LYS A 51 -7.37 0.97 -2.27
CA LYS A 51 -8.12 0.38 -1.15
C LYS A 51 -7.28 -0.60 -0.32
N GLU A 52 -6.43 -1.37 -0.99
CA GLU A 52 -5.55 -2.35 -0.33
C GLU A 52 -4.35 -1.70 0.38
N ARG A 53 -3.98 -0.49 0.01
CA ARG A 53 -2.79 0.21 0.56
C ARG A 53 -2.77 0.23 2.08
N LYS A 54 -3.92 0.47 2.73
CA LYS A 54 -4.04 0.46 4.19
C LYS A 54 -3.68 -0.91 4.79
N ARG A 55 -4.14 -2.00 4.18
CA ARG A 55 -3.84 -3.37 4.63
C ARG A 55 -2.38 -3.70 4.48
N GLN A 56 -1.78 -3.34 3.34
CA GLN A 56 -0.37 -3.62 3.04
C GLN A 56 0.55 -2.89 4.03
N PHE A 57 0.31 -1.61 4.29
CA PHE A 57 1.09 -0.88 5.28
C PHE A 57 0.90 -1.43 6.69
N ARG A 58 -0.32 -1.80 7.08
CA ARG A 58 -0.56 -2.41 8.38
C ARG A 58 0.17 -3.75 8.54
N GLN A 59 0.19 -4.58 7.51
CA GLN A 59 0.98 -5.83 7.52
C GLN A 59 2.47 -5.55 7.70
N LEU A 60 3.00 -4.56 7.00
CA LEU A 60 4.41 -4.16 7.13
C LEU A 60 4.74 -3.68 8.55
N TRP A 61 3.90 -2.85 9.14
CA TRP A 61 4.10 -2.41 10.52
C TRP A 61 4.07 -3.58 11.52
N ILE A 62 3.11 -4.49 11.37
CA ILE A 62 3.00 -5.68 12.22
C ILE A 62 4.25 -6.56 12.08
N ALA A 63 4.76 -6.77 10.87
CA ALA A 63 5.98 -7.54 10.63
C ALA A 63 7.20 -6.91 11.34
N ARG A 64 7.37 -5.59 11.24
CA ARG A 64 8.46 -4.85 11.91
C ARG A 64 8.36 -4.94 13.43
N ILE A 65 7.17 -4.69 13.99
CA ILE A 65 6.93 -4.78 15.43
C ILE A 65 7.18 -6.22 15.92
N ASN A 66 6.72 -7.22 15.21
CA ASN A 66 6.90 -8.62 15.56
C ASN A 66 8.38 -9.03 15.58
N ALA A 67 9.16 -8.60 14.59
CA ALA A 67 10.59 -8.84 14.55
C ALA A 67 11.31 -8.22 15.77
N ALA A 68 11.04 -6.95 16.04
CA ALA A 68 11.63 -6.24 17.18
C ALA A 68 11.16 -6.81 18.54
N ALA A 69 9.90 -7.19 18.66
CA ALA A 69 9.37 -7.84 19.86
C ALA A 69 10.08 -9.17 20.15
N ARG A 70 10.28 -10.00 19.12
CA ARG A 70 11.01 -11.27 19.26
C ARG A 70 12.47 -11.07 19.65
N MET A 71 13.14 -10.05 19.15
CA MET A 71 14.49 -9.68 19.56
C MET A 71 14.55 -9.34 21.06
N ASN A 72 13.46 -8.77 21.59
CA ASN A 72 13.31 -8.48 23.01
C ASN A 72 12.67 -9.63 23.83
N GLY A 73 12.51 -10.82 23.26
CA GLY A 73 12.02 -12.02 23.96
C GLY A 73 10.52 -12.01 24.28
N ILE A 74 9.71 -11.27 23.54
CA ILE A 74 8.25 -11.23 23.69
C ILE A 74 7.56 -11.46 22.35
N SER A 75 6.39 -12.09 22.33
CA SER A 75 5.60 -12.24 21.10
C SER A 75 4.82 -10.96 20.78
N TYR A 76 4.47 -10.78 19.50
CA TYR A 76 3.65 -9.63 19.07
C TYR A 76 2.34 -9.52 19.87
N SER A 77 1.65 -10.64 20.06
CA SER A 77 0.35 -10.65 20.76
C SER A 77 0.49 -10.25 22.22
N GLN A 78 1.49 -10.80 22.91
CA GLN A 78 1.79 -10.45 24.31
C GLN A 78 2.20 -8.98 24.44
N MET A 79 3.03 -8.48 23.52
CA MET A 79 3.42 -7.07 23.52
C MET A 79 2.21 -6.15 23.35
N MET A 80 1.35 -6.41 22.37
CA MET A 80 0.16 -5.58 22.14
C MET A 80 -0.83 -5.67 23.29
N HIS A 81 -0.97 -6.83 23.92
CA HIS A 81 -1.80 -7.02 25.11
C HIS A 81 -1.21 -6.27 26.32
N GLY A 82 0.09 -6.42 26.57
CA GLY A 82 0.78 -5.76 27.67
C GLY A 82 0.73 -4.23 27.59
N LEU A 83 0.92 -3.66 26.41
CA LEU A 83 0.77 -2.22 26.19
C LEU A 83 -0.67 -1.74 26.48
N LYS A 84 -1.66 -2.51 26.06
CA LYS A 84 -3.07 -2.20 26.31
C LYS A 84 -3.40 -2.25 27.80
N VAL A 85 -2.92 -3.26 28.53
CA VAL A 85 -3.10 -3.40 29.98
C VAL A 85 -2.40 -2.26 30.73
N SER A 86 -1.22 -1.85 30.26
CA SER A 86 -0.47 -0.71 30.83
C SER A 86 -1.08 0.66 30.51
N GLY A 87 -2.19 0.73 29.75
CA GLY A 87 -2.82 1.97 29.35
C GLY A 87 -2.05 2.79 28.30
N ILE A 88 -1.05 2.19 27.65
CA ILE A 88 -0.23 2.84 26.63
C ILE A 88 -0.91 2.69 25.26
N ASP A 89 -1.46 3.80 24.76
CA ASP A 89 -2.12 3.83 23.43
C ASP A 89 -1.20 4.44 22.38
N ILE A 90 -0.38 3.59 21.76
CA ILE A 90 0.50 3.95 20.65
C ILE A 90 0.04 3.19 19.41
N ASN A 91 -0.12 3.92 18.28
CA ASN A 91 -0.53 3.29 17.04
C ASN A 91 0.60 2.45 16.43
N ARG A 92 0.23 1.46 15.60
CA ARG A 92 1.18 0.52 14.99
C ARG A 92 2.21 1.18 14.08
N LYS A 93 1.88 2.32 13.46
CA LYS A 93 2.81 3.08 12.63
C LYS A 93 3.96 3.61 13.48
N MET A 94 3.66 4.23 14.60
CA MET A 94 4.68 4.76 15.51
C MET A 94 5.52 3.65 16.15
N LEU A 95 4.89 2.56 16.59
CA LEU A 95 5.63 1.40 17.10
C LEU A 95 6.58 0.81 16.06
N ALA A 96 6.15 0.71 14.80
CA ALA A 96 6.99 0.23 13.72
C ALA A 96 8.13 1.20 13.38
N GLU A 97 7.91 2.49 13.51
CA GLU A 97 8.95 3.53 13.37
C GLU A 97 10.00 3.41 14.47
N MET A 98 9.58 3.30 15.74
CA MET A 98 10.48 3.08 16.87
C MET A 98 11.27 1.77 16.74
N ALA A 99 10.62 0.71 16.27
CA ALA A 99 11.28 -0.59 16.06
C ALA A 99 12.48 -0.53 15.10
N VAL A 100 12.50 0.45 14.18
CA VAL A 100 13.57 0.62 13.18
C VAL A 100 14.57 1.70 13.60
N ASN A 101 14.07 2.84 14.09
CA ASN A 101 14.89 4.03 14.31
C ASN A 101 15.28 4.25 15.77
N ASP A 102 14.52 3.68 16.72
CA ASP A 102 14.76 3.82 18.17
C ASP A 102 14.60 2.48 18.88
N ALA A 103 15.61 1.62 18.73
CA ALA A 103 15.62 0.30 19.35
C ALA A 103 15.60 0.37 20.89
N ALA A 104 16.22 1.39 21.50
CA ALA A 104 16.25 1.58 22.95
C ALA A 104 14.87 1.92 23.52
N GLY A 105 14.17 2.88 22.89
CA GLY A 105 12.80 3.23 23.25
C GLY A 105 11.83 2.07 23.06
N PHE A 106 12.00 1.28 21.99
CA PHE A 106 11.21 0.08 21.76
C PHE A 106 11.46 -1.00 22.83
N ALA A 107 12.71 -1.20 23.23
CA ALA A 107 13.07 -2.15 24.30
C ALA A 107 12.44 -1.75 25.64
N ALA A 108 12.44 -0.48 25.99
CA ALA A 108 11.77 0.02 27.19
C ALA A 108 10.25 -0.27 27.17
N LEU A 109 9.58 -0.08 26.05
CA LEU A 109 8.17 -0.45 25.87
C LEU A 109 7.93 -1.95 25.98
N ALA A 110 8.84 -2.76 25.44
CA ALA A 110 8.77 -4.22 25.55
C ALA A 110 8.89 -4.69 27.00
N GLU A 111 9.76 -4.07 27.81
CA GLU A 111 9.88 -4.37 29.24
C GLU A 111 8.63 -4.00 30.04
N VAL A 112 8.02 -2.85 29.74
CA VAL A 112 6.74 -2.48 30.35
C VAL A 112 5.65 -3.49 29.99
N ALA A 113 5.58 -3.89 28.71
CA ALA A 113 4.61 -4.89 28.25
C ALA A 113 4.81 -6.26 28.92
N LYS A 114 6.05 -6.72 29.08
CA LYS A 114 6.38 -7.97 29.80
C LYS A 114 5.88 -7.94 31.25
N LYS A 115 6.18 -6.86 31.97
CA LYS A 115 5.72 -6.69 33.36
C LYS A 115 4.22 -6.70 33.51
N ALA A 116 3.49 -6.18 32.52
CA ALA A 116 2.04 -6.14 32.53
C ALA A 116 1.37 -7.49 32.20
N VAL A 117 2.09 -8.41 31.57
CA VAL A 117 1.59 -9.74 31.14
C VAL A 117 2.11 -10.85 32.08
N ALA A 118 3.17 -10.58 32.82
CA ALA A 118 3.66 -11.48 33.88
C ALA A 118 2.67 -11.51 35.04
#